data_fd50130146b3df21324649e4166e25cc
#
_entry.id   fd50130146b3df21324649e4166e25cc
#
_cell.length_a   1.000
_cell.length_b   1.000
_cell.length_c   1.000
_cell.angle_alpha   90.00
_cell.angle_beta   90.00
_cell.angle_gamma   90.00
#
_symmetry.space_group_name_H-M   'P 1'
#
loop_
_entity.id
_entity.type
_entity.pdbx_description
1 polymer ?
#
loop_
_entity_poly.entity_id
_entity_poly.type
_entity_poly.pdbx_seq_one_letter_code
_entity_poly.pdbx_strand_id
1 'polypeptide(L)'
;MDQQRIARFTLAGVADAEVSLHPFTTEDGLGLGLTRFRRDDCDDVVLLVHGLTTSSDMFIMPEHTNLATFLLDSGFGEVWTLDYRLSGRYPYNSETQRFTLDDVAHYDFPAALAELRRHIGDRRVHVITHCLGAVSFSMAVFAGTVTGIASLTCNSVAMVPRTPLWSKLKLSYGPPLMEYLVGPCHLDPRYGTAPRLTRGWLLSKAVRPFHRSCDEPACHMLSFMWGGGKPIFSHDKMSPVTHARLPDLFGAANVNYYRHILKMVRAGRAVKYDRRDPRHADLPDDYLENAADVTTPILFLTGDRNHVFTDSNIVCHRLLESLAPGRHELAVLPGYGHQDAFMGADAAADVFPQVLDFLKRKAG
;
A
#
# COMPACT_ATOMS: atom_id res chain seq x y z
N MET A 1 -24.30 12.47 -1.80
CA MET A 1 -23.16 12.80 -2.69
C MET A 1 -22.86 11.54 -3.47
N ASP A 2 -23.06 11.54 -4.77
CA ASP A 2 -22.64 10.42 -5.61
C ASP A 2 -21.14 10.24 -5.44
N GLN A 3 -20.73 9.15 -4.79
CA GLN A 3 -19.33 8.75 -4.75
C GLN A 3 -18.97 8.33 -6.17
N GLN A 4 -18.26 9.22 -6.86
CA GLN A 4 -17.73 8.94 -8.18
C GLN A 4 -16.80 7.73 -8.04
N ARG A 5 -17.26 6.57 -8.52
CA ARG A 5 -16.50 5.32 -8.43
C ARG A 5 -15.22 5.47 -9.24
N ILE A 6 -14.10 5.07 -8.66
CA ILE A 6 -12.84 4.95 -9.39
C ILE A 6 -13.03 3.99 -10.56
N ALA A 7 -12.58 4.40 -11.74
CA ALA A 7 -12.65 3.57 -12.93
C ALA A 7 -11.91 2.25 -12.72
N ARG A 8 -12.53 1.14 -13.06
CA ARG A 8 -11.90 -0.19 -12.96
C ARG A 8 -11.12 -0.49 -14.22
N PHE A 9 -9.82 -0.57 -14.13
CA PHE A 9 -8.92 -0.92 -15.24
C PHE A 9 -8.72 -2.44 -15.41
N THR A 10 -9.29 -3.26 -14.52
CA THR A 10 -9.08 -4.70 -14.42
C THR A 10 -9.17 -5.43 -15.76
N LEU A 11 -10.18 -5.12 -16.56
CA LEU A 11 -10.41 -5.79 -17.86
C LEU A 11 -9.55 -5.23 -19.00
N ALA A 12 -9.07 -3.98 -18.88
CA ALA A 12 -8.28 -3.34 -19.92
C ALA A 12 -6.76 -3.50 -19.69
N GLY A 13 -6.34 -3.65 -18.44
CA GLY A 13 -4.94 -3.66 -18.06
C GLY A 13 -4.26 -5.01 -18.08
N VAL A 14 -5.02 -6.12 -18.06
CA VAL A 14 -4.49 -7.49 -18.06
C VAL A 14 -5.18 -8.28 -19.18
N ALA A 15 -4.61 -8.19 -20.38
CA ALA A 15 -5.09 -8.95 -21.53
C ALA A 15 -4.76 -10.45 -21.39
N ASP A 16 -5.53 -11.28 -22.09
CA ASP A 16 -5.30 -12.73 -22.23
C ASP A 16 -5.25 -13.51 -20.89
N ALA A 17 -5.92 -12.99 -19.87
CA ALA A 17 -6.11 -13.68 -18.60
C ALA A 17 -7.60 -13.89 -18.31
N GLU A 18 -7.95 -15.05 -17.79
CA GLU A 18 -9.25 -15.28 -17.17
C GLU A 18 -9.33 -14.43 -15.90
N VAL A 19 -10.35 -13.57 -15.78
CA VAL A 19 -10.55 -12.70 -14.64
C VAL A 19 -11.75 -13.14 -13.83
N SER A 20 -11.56 -13.38 -12.55
CA SER A 20 -12.65 -13.70 -11.61
C SER A 20 -12.56 -12.87 -10.32
N LEU A 21 -13.73 -12.56 -9.75
CA LEU A 21 -13.87 -11.78 -8.52
C LEU A 21 -14.29 -12.72 -7.40
N HIS A 22 -13.61 -12.64 -6.26
CA HIS A 22 -13.83 -13.46 -5.09
C HIS A 22 -14.12 -12.55 -3.89
N PRO A 23 -15.40 -12.19 -3.65
CA PRO A 23 -15.79 -11.42 -2.47
C PRO A 23 -15.73 -12.29 -1.21
N PHE A 24 -15.32 -11.69 -0.10
CA PHE A 24 -15.30 -12.33 1.20
C PHE A 24 -15.68 -11.32 2.29
N THR A 25 -15.97 -11.82 3.48
CA THR A 25 -16.32 -11.00 4.63
C THR A 25 -15.30 -11.22 5.75
N THR A 26 -14.83 -10.15 6.35
CA THR A 26 -13.95 -10.20 7.52
C THR A 26 -14.74 -10.57 8.78
N GLU A 27 -14.04 -10.99 9.83
CA GLU A 27 -14.66 -11.33 11.11
C GLU A 27 -15.39 -10.13 11.75
N ASP A 28 -14.88 -8.92 11.55
CA ASP A 28 -15.52 -7.66 11.98
C ASP A 28 -16.59 -7.14 11.00
N GLY A 29 -16.98 -7.94 10.01
CA GLY A 29 -18.18 -7.75 9.18
C GLY A 29 -17.99 -6.89 7.94
N LEU A 30 -16.75 -6.59 7.50
CA LEU A 30 -16.53 -5.83 6.28
C LEU A 30 -16.50 -6.73 5.04
N GLY A 31 -17.19 -6.30 3.97
CA GLY A 31 -17.12 -6.92 2.65
C GLY A 31 -15.88 -6.45 1.89
N LEU A 32 -14.98 -7.37 1.55
CA LEU A 32 -13.74 -7.12 0.81
C LEU A 32 -13.68 -8.02 -0.43
N GLY A 33 -12.63 -7.91 -1.26
CA GLY A 33 -12.55 -8.71 -2.47
C GLY A 33 -11.15 -8.95 -2.98
N LEU A 34 -10.98 -10.16 -3.49
CA LEU A 34 -9.85 -10.57 -4.29
C LEU A 34 -10.23 -10.56 -5.77
N THR A 35 -9.30 -10.16 -6.62
CA THR A 35 -9.42 -10.33 -8.08
C THR A 35 -8.33 -11.28 -8.54
N ARG A 36 -8.71 -12.35 -9.23
CA ARG A 36 -7.82 -13.35 -9.81
C ARG A 36 -7.61 -13.07 -11.27
N PHE A 37 -6.35 -13.16 -11.70
CA PHE A 37 -5.92 -13.18 -13.11
C PHE A 37 -5.21 -14.49 -13.35
N ARG A 38 -5.75 -15.35 -14.23
CA ARG A 38 -5.22 -16.68 -14.49
C ARG A 38 -4.99 -16.87 -15.98
N ARG A 39 -3.82 -17.39 -16.34
CA ARG A 39 -3.50 -17.86 -17.69
C ARG A 39 -3.27 -19.36 -17.72
N ASP A 40 -2.48 -19.86 -16.79
CA ASP A 40 -2.04 -21.25 -16.75
C ASP A 40 -2.05 -21.82 -15.34
N ASP A 41 -1.92 -23.13 -15.21
CA ASP A 41 -1.65 -23.78 -13.94
C ASP A 41 -0.22 -23.49 -13.47
N CYS A 42 -0.03 -23.32 -12.17
CA CYS A 42 1.25 -22.99 -11.56
C CYS A 42 1.32 -23.47 -10.12
N ASP A 43 2.54 -23.74 -9.63
CA ASP A 43 2.77 -24.12 -8.23
C ASP A 43 2.92 -22.91 -7.31
N ASP A 44 3.27 -21.77 -7.89
CA ASP A 44 3.49 -20.51 -7.18
C ASP A 44 2.49 -19.47 -7.65
N VAL A 45 1.79 -18.84 -6.70
CA VAL A 45 0.87 -17.73 -6.98
C VAL A 45 1.38 -16.44 -6.35
N VAL A 46 1.06 -15.31 -6.95
CA VAL A 46 1.45 -14.00 -6.43
C VAL A 46 0.23 -13.22 -6.00
N LEU A 47 0.25 -12.71 -4.75
CA LEU A 47 -0.75 -11.80 -4.21
C LEU A 47 -0.20 -10.37 -4.15
N LEU A 48 -0.89 -9.42 -4.78
CA LEU A 48 -0.54 -8.01 -4.82
C LEU A 48 -1.41 -7.22 -3.83
N VAL A 49 -0.78 -6.45 -2.93
CA VAL A 49 -1.45 -5.67 -1.87
C VAL A 49 -1.06 -4.20 -1.98
N HIS A 50 -2.03 -3.35 -2.29
CA HIS A 50 -1.84 -1.91 -2.50
C HIS A 50 -1.63 -1.12 -1.20
N GLY A 51 -1.31 0.18 -1.33
CA GLY A 51 -1.17 1.12 -0.21
C GLY A 51 -2.48 1.80 0.18
N LEU A 52 -2.41 2.72 1.13
CA LEU A 52 -3.54 3.57 1.51
C LEU A 52 -3.90 4.52 0.34
N THR A 53 -5.18 4.82 0.21
CA THR A 53 -5.79 5.70 -0.80
C THR A 53 -5.86 5.16 -2.23
N THR A 54 -5.12 4.13 -2.56
CA THR A 54 -5.15 3.49 -3.88
C THR A 54 -6.00 2.21 -3.86
N SER A 55 -5.89 1.39 -4.87
CA SER A 55 -6.60 0.13 -5.04
C SER A 55 -5.77 -0.84 -5.86
N SER A 56 -6.30 -2.03 -6.14
CA SER A 56 -5.72 -2.99 -7.07
C SER A 56 -5.36 -2.38 -8.43
N ASP A 57 -6.04 -1.29 -8.84
CA ASP A 57 -5.81 -0.61 -10.13
C ASP A 57 -4.35 -0.16 -10.32
N MET A 58 -3.60 0.13 -9.24
CA MET A 58 -2.19 0.49 -9.35
C MET A 58 -1.29 -0.59 -9.96
N PHE A 59 -1.72 -1.85 -9.91
CA PHE A 59 -0.95 -2.99 -10.42
C PHE A 59 -1.37 -3.46 -11.82
N ILE A 60 -2.46 -2.90 -12.37
CA ILE A 60 -3.12 -3.35 -13.59
C ILE A 60 -3.42 -2.20 -14.56
N MET A 61 -2.65 -1.13 -14.50
CA MET A 61 -2.84 0.05 -15.34
C MET A 61 -2.53 -0.27 -16.81
N PRO A 62 -3.44 0.05 -17.76
CA PRO A 62 -3.29 -0.36 -19.16
C PRO A 62 -2.32 0.49 -19.98
N GLU A 63 -1.92 1.65 -19.50
CA GLU A 63 -1.10 2.61 -20.23
C GLU A 63 0.39 2.26 -20.30
N HIS A 64 0.84 1.25 -19.56
CA HIS A 64 2.19 0.71 -19.60
C HIS A 64 2.19 -0.78 -19.19
N THR A 65 3.31 -1.47 -19.34
CA THR A 65 3.45 -2.83 -18.82
C THR A 65 3.34 -2.80 -17.30
N ASN A 66 2.21 -3.27 -16.78
CA ASN A 66 1.92 -3.28 -15.35
C ASN A 66 2.46 -4.55 -14.68
N LEU A 67 2.50 -4.54 -13.33
CA LEU A 67 3.11 -5.62 -12.56
C LEU A 67 2.38 -6.96 -12.73
N ALA A 68 1.04 -6.95 -12.80
CA ALA A 68 0.27 -8.18 -12.99
C ALA A 68 0.59 -8.85 -14.33
N THR A 69 0.55 -8.08 -15.41
CA THR A 69 0.91 -8.57 -16.76
C THR A 69 2.36 -9.06 -16.80
N PHE A 70 3.30 -8.29 -16.25
CA PHE A 70 4.71 -8.66 -16.22
C PHE A 70 4.95 -10.01 -15.51
N LEU A 71 4.29 -10.25 -14.39
CA LEU A 71 4.40 -11.51 -13.65
C LEU A 71 3.81 -12.68 -14.44
N LEU A 72 2.64 -12.49 -15.06
CA LEU A 72 2.02 -13.51 -15.93
C LEU A 72 2.93 -13.83 -17.13
N ASP A 73 3.50 -12.81 -17.77
CA ASP A 73 4.45 -12.98 -18.90
C ASP A 73 5.77 -13.65 -18.47
N SER A 74 6.10 -13.57 -17.18
CA SER A 74 7.33 -14.12 -16.59
C SER A 74 7.19 -15.56 -16.07
N GLY A 75 6.00 -16.18 -16.25
CA GLY A 75 5.73 -17.59 -15.93
C GLY A 75 5.02 -17.84 -14.60
N PHE A 76 4.57 -16.78 -13.89
CA PHE A 76 3.57 -16.97 -12.82
C PHE A 76 2.20 -17.10 -13.47
N GLY A 77 1.69 -18.31 -13.63
CA GLY A 77 0.42 -18.57 -14.33
C GLY A 77 -0.80 -17.95 -13.66
N GLU A 78 -0.66 -17.45 -12.42
CA GLU A 78 -1.76 -16.94 -11.64
C GLU A 78 -1.31 -15.80 -10.72
N VAL A 79 -1.96 -14.63 -10.86
CA VAL A 79 -1.74 -13.40 -10.05
C VAL A 79 -3.05 -12.97 -9.43
N TRP A 80 -3.02 -12.61 -8.16
CA TRP A 80 -4.15 -12.11 -7.40
C TRP A 80 -3.91 -10.68 -6.94
N THR A 81 -4.95 -9.88 -6.86
CA THR A 81 -4.92 -8.55 -6.23
C THR A 81 -5.95 -8.49 -5.12
N LEU A 82 -5.62 -7.82 -4.04
CA LEU A 82 -6.51 -7.64 -2.88
C LEU A 82 -6.95 -6.19 -2.77
N ASP A 83 -8.25 -5.96 -2.80
CA ASP A 83 -8.88 -4.74 -2.31
C ASP A 83 -9.37 -4.97 -0.88
N TYR A 84 -8.69 -4.37 0.08
CA TYR A 84 -8.95 -4.48 1.51
C TYR A 84 -9.48 -3.14 2.06
N ARG A 85 -9.74 -3.01 3.37
CA ARG A 85 -10.41 -1.81 3.94
C ARG A 85 -9.73 -0.47 3.60
N LEU A 86 -8.44 -0.45 3.25
CA LEU A 86 -7.74 0.75 2.81
C LEU A 86 -7.97 1.10 1.34
N SER A 87 -8.67 0.26 0.59
CA SER A 87 -8.92 0.49 -0.84
C SER A 87 -9.81 1.70 -1.08
N GLY A 88 -9.43 2.53 -2.05
CA GLY A 88 -10.26 3.62 -2.56
C GLY A 88 -11.54 3.16 -3.25
N ARG A 89 -11.70 1.86 -3.51
CA ARG A 89 -12.92 1.26 -4.08
C ARG A 89 -14.06 1.13 -3.09
N TYR A 90 -13.74 1.16 -1.78
CA TYR A 90 -14.74 1.02 -0.72
C TYR A 90 -14.99 2.35 0.00
N PRO A 91 -16.17 2.53 0.60
CA PRO A 91 -16.52 3.73 1.35
C PRO A 91 -15.83 3.83 2.71
N TYR A 92 -15.22 2.76 3.22
CA TYR A 92 -14.70 2.65 4.59
C TYR A 92 -13.75 3.77 5.01
N ASN A 93 -12.99 4.31 4.04
CA ASN A 93 -12.04 5.42 4.30
C ASN A 93 -12.72 6.80 4.42
N SER A 94 -13.96 6.94 3.97
CA SER A 94 -14.73 8.18 4.04
C SER A 94 -15.82 8.17 5.11
N GLU A 95 -16.02 7.04 5.78
CA GLU A 95 -16.97 6.88 6.88
C GLU A 95 -16.40 7.38 8.23
N THR A 96 -17.27 7.52 9.21
CA THR A 96 -16.90 7.97 10.57
C THR A 96 -16.20 6.89 11.40
N GLN A 97 -16.21 5.64 10.94
CA GLN A 97 -15.53 4.54 11.61
C GLN A 97 -14.02 4.77 11.66
N ARG A 98 -13.43 4.43 12.78
CA ARG A 98 -12.02 4.70 13.08
C ARG A 98 -11.22 3.40 13.09
N PHE A 99 -10.97 2.87 11.91
CA PHE A 99 -10.08 1.73 11.75
C PHE A 99 -8.61 2.11 11.95
N THR A 100 -7.81 1.15 12.35
CA THR A 100 -6.37 1.23 12.54
C THR A 100 -5.66 0.21 11.65
N LEU A 101 -4.34 0.22 11.62
CA LEU A 101 -3.57 -0.84 10.94
C LEU A 101 -3.62 -2.16 11.72
N ASP A 102 -3.97 -2.11 13.02
CA ASP A 102 -4.21 -3.33 13.81
C ASP A 102 -5.45 -4.07 13.30
N ASP A 103 -6.55 -3.34 12.99
CA ASP A 103 -7.76 -3.94 12.39
C ASP A 103 -7.43 -4.62 11.05
N VAL A 104 -6.58 -4.00 10.23
CA VAL A 104 -6.14 -4.56 8.94
C VAL A 104 -5.35 -5.85 9.14
N ALA A 105 -4.35 -5.82 10.04
CA ALA A 105 -3.49 -6.97 10.30
C ALA A 105 -4.23 -8.13 10.97
N HIS A 106 -5.26 -7.82 11.77
CA HIS A 106 -6.01 -8.81 12.53
C HIS A 106 -7.16 -9.44 11.73
N TYR A 107 -7.88 -8.64 10.92
CA TYR A 107 -9.10 -9.11 10.26
C TYR A 107 -8.93 -9.28 8.74
N ASP A 108 -8.35 -8.31 8.02
CA ASP A 108 -8.39 -8.30 6.55
C ASP A 108 -7.52 -9.38 5.94
N PHE A 109 -6.25 -9.44 6.35
CA PHE A 109 -5.30 -10.36 5.72
C PHE A 109 -5.52 -11.82 6.07
N PRO A 110 -5.86 -12.21 7.31
CA PRO A 110 -6.25 -13.59 7.59
C PRO A 110 -7.47 -14.03 6.77
N ALA A 111 -8.51 -13.18 6.68
CA ALA A 111 -9.71 -13.47 5.88
C ALA A 111 -9.39 -13.56 4.38
N ALA A 112 -8.57 -12.65 3.85
CA ALA A 112 -8.14 -12.67 2.46
C ALA A 112 -7.35 -13.94 2.11
N LEU A 113 -6.40 -14.35 2.97
CA LEU A 113 -5.63 -15.58 2.76
C LEU A 113 -6.46 -16.84 2.92
N ALA A 114 -7.42 -16.86 3.84
CA ALA A 114 -8.37 -17.96 3.97
C ALA A 114 -9.20 -18.11 2.69
N GLU A 115 -9.70 -17.01 2.12
CA GLU A 115 -10.41 -17.04 0.84
C GLU A 115 -9.50 -17.46 -0.31
N LEU A 116 -8.30 -16.88 -0.42
CA LEU A 116 -7.31 -17.27 -1.43
C LEU A 116 -7.03 -18.78 -1.39
N ARG A 117 -6.78 -19.34 -0.20
CA ARG A 117 -6.48 -20.77 0.01
C ARG A 117 -7.60 -21.70 -0.45
N ARG A 118 -8.87 -21.30 -0.39
CA ARG A 118 -9.99 -22.09 -0.94
C ARG A 118 -9.85 -22.36 -2.44
N HIS A 119 -9.19 -21.46 -3.16
CA HIS A 119 -9.03 -21.53 -4.61
C HIS A 119 -7.68 -22.13 -5.05
N ILE A 120 -6.64 -21.91 -4.27
CA ILE A 120 -5.30 -22.34 -4.63
C ILE A 120 -4.81 -23.60 -3.90
N GLY A 121 -5.49 -24.01 -2.81
CA GLY A 121 -5.02 -25.12 -1.96
C GLY A 121 -3.67 -24.83 -1.31
N ASP A 122 -2.76 -25.80 -1.34
CA ASP A 122 -1.44 -25.72 -0.69
C ASP A 122 -0.34 -25.11 -1.58
N ARG A 123 -0.70 -24.54 -2.74
CA ARG A 123 0.27 -23.85 -3.60
C ARG A 123 0.97 -22.72 -2.85
N ARG A 124 2.23 -22.48 -3.20
CA ARG A 124 3.03 -21.43 -2.55
C ARG A 124 2.49 -20.04 -2.89
N VAL A 125 2.45 -19.17 -1.89
CA VAL A 125 1.98 -17.78 -2.04
C VAL A 125 3.14 -16.84 -1.82
N HIS A 126 3.46 -16.05 -2.84
CA HIS A 126 4.36 -14.91 -2.77
C HIS A 126 3.53 -13.65 -2.63
N VAL A 127 3.91 -12.73 -1.75
CA VAL A 127 3.15 -11.51 -1.52
C VAL A 127 3.99 -10.28 -1.85
N ILE A 128 3.46 -9.40 -2.70
CA ILE A 128 4.07 -8.11 -3.03
C ILE A 128 3.19 -7.00 -2.47
N THR A 129 3.78 -6.17 -1.65
CA THR A 129 3.04 -5.14 -0.89
C THR A 129 3.62 -3.75 -1.12
N HIS A 130 2.76 -2.73 -1.01
CA HIS A 130 3.15 -1.33 -1.17
C HIS A 130 2.67 -0.46 0.00
N CYS A 131 3.52 0.46 0.44
CA CYS A 131 3.18 1.53 1.38
C CYS A 131 2.54 1.00 2.69
N LEU A 132 1.38 1.49 3.10
CA LEU A 132 0.70 1.01 4.31
C LEU A 132 0.20 -0.44 4.19
N GLY A 133 0.01 -0.96 2.97
CA GLY A 133 -0.18 -2.39 2.75
C GLY A 133 1.04 -3.18 3.19
N ALA A 134 2.25 -2.68 2.93
CA ALA A 134 3.48 -3.34 3.37
C ALA A 134 3.64 -3.29 4.90
N VAL A 135 3.32 -2.16 5.53
CA VAL A 135 3.33 -2.05 7.00
C VAL A 135 2.36 -3.03 7.63
N SER A 136 1.08 -2.96 7.25
CA SER A 136 0.03 -3.76 7.89
C SER A 136 0.14 -5.25 7.56
N PHE A 137 0.59 -5.63 6.35
CA PHE A 137 0.84 -7.03 6.02
C PHE A 137 2.04 -7.60 6.81
N SER A 138 3.12 -6.81 6.94
CA SER A 138 4.23 -7.19 7.81
C SER A 138 3.78 -7.33 9.27
N MET A 139 2.92 -6.42 9.77
CA MET A 139 2.33 -6.54 11.11
C MET A 139 1.60 -7.88 11.27
N ALA A 140 0.80 -8.30 10.28
CA ALA A 140 0.10 -9.58 10.30
C ALA A 140 1.06 -10.79 10.33
N VAL A 141 2.14 -10.74 9.53
CA VAL A 141 3.17 -11.80 9.53
C VAL A 141 3.90 -11.86 10.87
N PHE A 142 4.30 -10.72 11.42
CA PHE A 142 5.06 -10.64 12.68
C PHE A 142 4.18 -10.90 13.92
N ALA A 143 2.88 -10.67 13.83
CA ALA A 143 1.92 -11.08 14.85
C ALA A 143 1.51 -12.56 14.76
N GLY A 144 1.90 -13.26 13.69
CA GLY A 144 1.49 -14.65 13.46
C GLY A 144 0.03 -14.82 13.02
N THR A 145 -0.72 -13.73 12.73
CA THR A 145 -2.08 -13.81 12.18
C THR A 145 -2.09 -14.25 10.72
N VAL A 146 -0.98 -14.07 10.03
CA VAL A 146 -0.69 -14.57 8.68
C VAL A 146 0.53 -15.46 8.71
N THR A 147 0.40 -16.69 8.23
CA THR A 147 1.48 -17.69 8.16
C THR A 147 1.47 -18.40 6.80
N GLY A 148 2.50 -19.21 6.52
CA GLY A 148 2.53 -20.08 5.34
C GLY A 148 2.65 -19.32 4.01
N ILE A 149 3.27 -18.12 4.00
CA ILE A 149 3.66 -17.43 2.77
C ILE A 149 5.13 -17.75 2.44
N ALA A 150 5.41 -17.95 1.15
CA ALA A 150 6.73 -18.32 0.65
C ALA A 150 7.72 -17.15 0.69
N SER A 151 7.27 -15.94 0.39
CA SER A 151 8.08 -14.72 0.46
C SER A 151 7.22 -13.47 0.54
N LEU A 152 7.81 -12.38 1.04
CA LEU A 152 7.18 -11.07 1.14
C LEU A 152 8.08 -10.01 0.49
N THR A 153 7.51 -9.20 -0.40
CA THR A 153 8.17 -7.98 -0.90
C THR A 153 7.50 -6.75 -0.28
N CYS A 154 8.28 -5.94 0.43
CA CYS A 154 7.83 -4.71 1.06
C CYS A 154 8.37 -3.50 0.30
N ASN A 155 7.52 -2.84 -0.49
CA ASN A 155 7.93 -1.62 -1.19
C ASN A 155 7.67 -0.37 -0.35
N SER A 156 8.69 0.47 -0.28
CA SER A 156 8.72 1.83 0.28
C SER A 156 8.82 1.91 1.80
N VAL A 157 8.17 1.05 2.55
CA VAL A 157 8.16 1.01 4.02
C VAL A 157 7.80 -0.39 4.51
N ALA A 158 8.22 -0.72 5.71
CA ALA A 158 7.81 -1.92 6.43
C ALA A 158 7.67 -1.61 7.94
N MET A 159 8.28 -2.41 8.81
CA MET A 159 8.09 -2.36 10.27
C MET A 159 8.75 -1.16 10.99
N VAL A 160 9.59 -0.38 10.28
CA VAL A 160 10.31 0.78 10.86
C VAL A 160 9.94 2.04 10.05
N PRO A 161 8.73 2.62 10.22
CA PRO A 161 8.32 3.81 9.49
C PRO A 161 9.11 5.04 9.95
N ARG A 162 9.79 5.68 8.99
CA ARG A 162 10.57 6.91 9.17
C ARG A 162 10.11 7.94 8.15
N THR A 163 9.81 9.13 8.60
CA THR A 163 9.29 10.21 7.76
C THR A 163 10.16 11.46 7.89
N PRO A 164 10.16 12.34 6.87
CA PRO A 164 10.81 13.65 6.99
C PRO A 164 10.28 14.44 8.20
N LEU A 165 11.11 15.32 8.76
CA LEU A 165 10.72 16.14 9.92
C LEU A 165 9.43 16.94 9.67
N TRP A 166 9.29 17.52 8.47
CA TRP A 166 8.09 18.26 8.09
C TRP A 166 6.83 17.37 8.06
N SER A 167 6.96 16.13 7.56
CA SER A 167 5.86 15.15 7.60
C SER A 167 5.50 14.77 9.05
N LYS A 168 6.48 14.61 9.93
CA LYS A 168 6.25 14.35 11.36
C LYS A 168 5.48 15.49 12.03
N LEU A 169 5.77 16.75 11.68
CA LEU A 169 5.02 17.91 12.16
C LEU A 169 3.57 17.90 11.62
N LYS A 170 3.40 17.66 10.32
CA LYS A 170 2.06 17.52 9.73
C LYS A 170 1.24 16.40 10.38
N LEU A 171 1.83 15.25 10.61
CA LEU A 171 1.18 14.12 11.29
C LEU A 171 0.77 14.47 12.72
N SER A 172 1.57 15.29 13.42
CA SER A 172 1.29 15.68 14.82
C SER A 172 0.12 16.64 14.94
N TYR A 173 0.00 17.60 14.03
CA TYR A 173 -0.98 18.68 14.12
C TYR A 173 -2.07 18.60 13.04
N GLY A 174 -1.79 17.91 11.94
CA GLY A 174 -2.68 17.81 10.78
C GLY A 174 -4.02 17.13 11.09
N PRO A 175 -4.06 15.92 11.66
CA PRO A 175 -5.32 15.23 11.91
C PRO A 175 -6.33 16.05 12.72
N PRO A 176 -6.02 16.60 13.91
CA PRO A 176 -6.99 17.42 14.66
C PRO A 176 -7.33 18.73 13.94
N LEU A 177 -6.37 19.35 13.24
CA LEU A 177 -6.62 20.56 12.47
C LEU A 177 -7.56 20.29 11.29
N MET A 178 -7.38 19.20 10.60
CA MET A 178 -8.25 18.81 9.47
C MET A 178 -9.67 18.49 9.92
N GLU A 179 -9.84 17.76 11.01
CA GLU A 179 -11.17 17.49 11.60
C GLU A 179 -11.87 18.79 11.98
N TYR A 180 -11.15 19.76 12.53
CA TYR A 180 -11.71 21.07 12.90
C TYR A 180 -12.05 21.93 11.67
N LEU A 181 -11.16 22.02 10.69
CA LEU A 181 -11.30 22.93 9.53
C LEU A 181 -12.20 22.36 8.44
N VAL A 182 -12.03 21.08 8.12
CA VAL A 182 -12.71 20.44 6.98
C VAL A 182 -13.96 19.70 7.46
N GLY A 183 -13.97 19.22 8.70
CA GLY A 183 -15.08 18.53 9.35
C GLY A 183 -15.17 17.03 9.06
N PRO A 184 -14.87 16.51 7.86
CA PRO A 184 -14.85 15.07 7.62
C PRO A 184 -13.62 14.41 8.25
N CYS A 185 -13.78 13.15 8.67
CA CYS A 185 -12.71 12.33 9.24
C CYS A 185 -11.72 11.82 8.18
N HIS A 186 -11.72 12.36 6.98
CA HIS A 186 -10.89 11.90 5.86
C HIS A 186 -10.32 13.06 5.04
N LEU A 187 -9.25 12.79 4.32
CA LEU A 187 -8.68 13.63 3.26
C LEU A 187 -8.91 12.95 1.92
N ASP A 188 -9.25 13.72 0.88
CA ASP A 188 -9.50 13.22 -0.46
C ASP A 188 -8.63 13.98 -1.48
N PRO A 189 -7.84 13.30 -2.31
CA PRO A 189 -7.05 13.95 -3.35
C PRO A 189 -7.91 14.66 -4.39
N ARG A 190 -9.19 14.28 -4.54
CA ARG A 190 -10.15 14.87 -5.47
C ARG A 190 -10.75 16.22 -5.01
N TYR A 191 -10.31 16.78 -3.91
CA TYR A 191 -10.79 18.10 -3.44
C TYR A 191 -10.58 19.22 -4.46
N GLY A 192 -9.61 19.07 -5.39
CA GLY A 192 -9.39 20.03 -6.48
C GLY A 192 -10.56 20.14 -7.46
N THR A 193 -11.34 19.07 -7.61
CA THR A 193 -12.54 18.99 -8.49
C THR A 193 -13.85 19.13 -7.70
N ALA A 194 -13.79 19.30 -6.38
CA ALA A 194 -14.97 19.50 -5.55
C ALA A 194 -15.72 20.80 -5.94
N PRO A 195 -17.03 20.91 -5.65
CA PRO A 195 -17.79 22.13 -5.91
C PRO A 195 -17.12 23.37 -5.31
N ARG A 196 -17.15 24.48 -6.06
CA ARG A 196 -16.51 25.75 -5.64
C ARG A 196 -17.01 26.19 -4.26
N LEU A 197 -16.12 26.78 -3.47
CA LEU A 197 -16.38 27.30 -2.11
C LEU A 197 -16.64 26.22 -1.05
N THR A 198 -16.60 24.93 -1.38
CA THR A 198 -16.58 23.88 -0.36
C THR A 198 -15.25 23.91 0.41
N ARG A 199 -15.25 23.43 1.64
CA ARG A 199 -14.05 23.37 2.49
C ARG A 199 -12.91 22.58 1.81
N GLY A 200 -13.23 21.46 1.15
CA GLY A 200 -12.25 20.67 0.40
C GLY A 200 -11.65 21.46 -0.77
N TRP A 201 -12.49 22.13 -1.56
CA TRP A 201 -12.02 22.98 -2.65
C TRP A 201 -11.11 24.12 -2.16
N LEU A 202 -11.49 24.79 -1.08
CA LEU A 202 -10.67 25.86 -0.46
C LEU A 202 -9.33 25.32 0.01
N LEU A 203 -9.30 24.13 0.65
CA LEU A 203 -8.06 23.46 1.05
C LEU A 203 -7.18 23.16 -0.17
N SER A 204 -7.73 22.60 -1.26
CA SER A 204 -6.98 22.33 -2.49
C SER A 204 -6.36 23.62 -3.07
N LYS A 205 -7.08 24.74 -3.05
CA LYS A 205 -6.54 26.04 -3.49
C LYS A 205 -5.43 26.55 -2.57
N ALA A 206 -5.55 26.35 -1.27
CA ALA A 206 -4.52 26.73 -0.29
C ALA A 206 -3.25 25.86 -0.41
N VAL A 207 -3.38 24.61 -0.83
CA VAL A 207 -2.26 23.67 -1.02
C VAL A 207 -1.47 23.94 -2.30
N ARG A 208 -2.14 24.36 -3.39
CA ARG A 208 -1.55 24.54 -4.73
C ARG A 208 -0.25 25.36 -4.75
N PRO A 209 -0.10 26.51 -4.05
CA PRO A 209 1.11 27.31 -4.11
C PRO A 209 2.39 26.61 -3.62
N PHE A 210 2.24 25.58 -2.80
CA PHE A 210 3.35 24.80 -2.21
C PHE A 210 3.80 23.63 -3.08
N HIS A 211 3.07 23.33 -4.17
CA HIS A 211 3.34 22.20 -5.08
C HIS A 211 3.38 22.68 -6.53
N ARG A 212 4.53 23.23 -6.94
CA ARG A 212 4.71 23.87 -8.25
C ARG A 212 5.30 22.94 -9.32
N SER A 213 5.41 21.64 -9.03
CA SER A 213 6.05 20.67 -9.93
C SER A 213 5.16 20.25 -11.11
N CYS A 214 3.84 20.49 -11.03
CA CYS A 214 2.84 20.21 -12.07
C CYS A 214 1.58 21.05 -11.83
N ASP A 215 0.58 20.93 -12.73
CA ASP A 215 -0.72 21.61 -12.61
C ASP A 215 -1.88 20.69 -12.16
N GLU A 216 -1.61 19.39 -11.90
CA GLU A 216 -2.63 18.42 -11.52
C GLU A 216 -3.05 18.58 -10.03
N PRO A 217 -4.30 18.98 -9.74
CA PRO A 217 -4.74 19.21 -8.36
C PRO A 217 -4.68 17.97 -7.48
N ALA A 218 -4.94 16.78 -8.02
CA ALA A 218 -4.85 15.53 -7.25
C ALA A 218 -3.41 15.22 -6.86
N CYS A 219 -2.43 15.49 -7.72
CA CYS A 219 -1.01 15.38 -7.39
C CYS A 219 -0.62 16.32 -6.24
N HIS A 220 -1.12 17.57 -6.27
CA HIS A 220 -0.88 18.52 -5.17
C HIS A 220 -1.45 18.02 -3.84
N MET A 221 -2.70 17.53 -3.87
CA MET A 221 -3.34 16.99 -2.67
C MET A 221 -2.64 15.73 -2.14
N LEU A 222 -2.27 14.80 -2.99
CA LEU A 222 -1.49 13.61 -2.61
C LEU A 222 -0.15 13.99 -1.99
N SER A 223 0.58 14.93 -2.59
CA SER A 223 1.84 15.44 -2.06
C SER A 223 1.66 16.18 -0.73
N PHE A 224 0.55 16.89 -0.55
CA PHE A 224 0.18 17.47 0.73
C PHE A 224 -0.16 16.39 1.77
N MET A 225 -0.93 15.37 1.40
CA MET A 225 -1.36 14.31 2.33
C MET A 225 -0.16 13.49 2.82
N TRP A 226 0.74 13.10 1.93
CA TRP A 226 1.80 12.13 2.21
C TRP A 226 3.21 12.68 2.11
N GLY A 227 3.49 13.54 1.16
CA GLY A 227 4.83 14.05 0.89
C GLY A 227 5.34 15.04 1.93
N GLY A 228 6.66 15.11 2.06
CA GLY A 228 7.38 16.07 2.91
C GLY A 228 7.59 17.43 2.26
N GLY A 229 6.60 17.97 1.53
CA GLY A 229 6.74 19.18 0.71
C GLY A 229 7.25 18.89 -0.71
N LYS A 230 7.35 17.62 -1.07
CA LYS A 230 7.75 17.14 -2.40
C LYS A 230 6.71 16.15 -2.92
N PRO A 231 6.62 15.93 -4.24
CA PRO A 231 5.77 14.90 -4.82
C PRO A 231 6.02 13.53 -4.21
N ILE A 232 4.97 12.69 -4.18
CA ILE A 232 5.08 11.30 -3.69
C ILE A 232 5.73 10.36 -4.71
N PHE A 233 5.99 10.82 -5.91
CA PHE A 233 6.66 10.09 -7.00
C PHE A 233 7.59 11.03 -7.78
N SER A 234 8.51 10.45 -8.54
CA SER A 234 9.36 11.19 -9.48
C SER A 234 8.57 11.42 -10.77
N HIS A 235 8.28 12.70 -11.13
CA HIS A 235 7.48 13.03 -12.32
C HIS A 235 8.15 12.54 -13.61
N ASP A 236 9.47 12.51 -13.65
CA ASP A 236 10.26 11.98 -14.77
C ASP A 236 10.11 10.46 -14.98
N LYS A 237 9.61 9.75 -13.97
CA LYS A 237 9.32 8.32 -14.04
C LYS A 237 7.85 8.00 -14.32
N MET A 238 6.94 8.98 -14.19
CA MET A 238 5.51 8.78 -14.38
C MET A 238 5.08 9.06 -15.83
N SER A 239 4.29 8.17 -16.42
CA SER A 239 3.61 8.47 -17.68
C SER A 239 2.70 9.69 -17.53
N PRO A 240 2.67 10.63 -18.51
CA PRO A 240 1.71 11.74 -18.50
C PRO A 240 0.24 11.26 -18.42
N VAL A 241 -0.08 10.10 -19.02
CA VAL A 241 -1.42 9.50 -18.97
C VAL A 241 -1.73 9.07 -17.54
N THR A 242 -0.84 8.32 -16.88
CA THR A 242 -0.99 7.92 -15.48
C THR A 242 -1.12 9.14 -14.56
N HIS A 243 -0.30 10.17 -14.77
CA HIS A 243 -0.35 11.40 -13.99
C HIS A 243 -1.69 12.12 -14.11
N ALA A 244 -2.26 12.19 -15.30
CA ALA A 244 -3.60 12.80 -15.53
C ALA A 244 -4.74 11.97 -14.89
N ARG A 245 -4.53 10.67 -14.65
CA ARG A 245 -5.52 9.74 -14.07
C ARG A 245 -5.43 9.64 -12.54
N LEU A 246 -4.56 10.37 -11.87
CA LEU A 246 -4.44 10.33 -10.41
C LEU A 246 -5.78 10.49 -9.67
N PRO A 247 -6.73 11.35 -10.10
CA PRO A 247 -8.05 11.43 -9.47
C PRO A 247 -8.86 10.12 -9.52
N ASP A 248 -8.62 9.27 -10.51
CA ASP A 248 -9.30 7.98 -10.66
C ASP A 248 -8.60 6.87 -9.85
N LEU A 249 -7.28 6.98 -9.66
CA LEU A 249 -6.46 5.97 -9.02
C LEU A 249 -6.42 6.10 -7.49
N PHE A 250 -6.71 7.29 -6.95
CA PHE A 250 -6.60 7.57 -5.53
C PHE A 250 -7.91 8.06 -4.93
N GLY A 251 -8.30 7.46 -3.83
CA GLY A 251 -9.49 7.81 -3.06
C GLY A 251 -9.19 8.47 -1.73
N ALA A 252 -10.22 8.56 -0.90
CA ALA A 252 -10.13 9.15 0.42
C ALA A 252 -9.23 8.33 1.37
N ALA A 253 -8.63 9.01 2.35
CA ALA A 253 -7.89 8.41 3.46
C ALA A 253 -8.45 8.88 4.79
N ASN A 254 -8.85 7.94 5.66
CA ASN A 254 -9.27 8.26 7.01
C ASN A 254 -8.09 8.81 7.84
N VAL A 255 -8.32 9.87 8.59
CA VAL A 255 -7.26 10.52 9.39
C VAL A 255 -6.73 9.65 10.54
N ASN A 256 -7.44 8.60 10.92
CA ASN A 256 -7.01 7.72 11.99
C ASN A 256 -5.77 6.89 11.62
N TYR A 257 -5.60 6.53 10.34
CA TYR A 257 -4.37 5.89 9.86
C TYR A 257 -3.14 6.78 10.03
N TYR A 258 -3.30 8.10 9.82
CA TYR A 258 -2.22 9.07 10.07
C TYR A 258 -1.83 9.14 11.54
N ARG A 259 -2.81 9.01 12.46
CA ARG A 259 -2.55 8.94 13.91
C ARG A 259 -1.77 7.68 14.28
N HIS A 260 -2.14 6.53 13.69
CA HIS A 260 -1.42 5.29 13.94
C HIS A 260 0.02 5.36 13.42
N ILE A 261 0.22 5.84 12.20
CA ILE A 261 1.57 6.06 11.65
C ILE A 261 2.37 7.04 12.50
N LEU A 262 1.78 8.13 12.99
CA LEU A 262 2.47 9.04 13.92
C LEU A 262 2.95 8.31 15.18
N LYS A 263 2.12 7.45 15.76
CA LYS A 263 2.51 6.65 16.93
C LYS A 263 3.70 5.76 16.62
N MET A 264 3.67 5.05 15.49
CA MET A 264 4.78 4.21 15.02
C MET A 264 6.06 5.01 14.76
N VAL A 265 5.96 6.17 14.09
CA VAL A 265 7.10 7.07 13.84
C VAL A 265 7.72 7.58 15.14
N ARG A 266 6.90 7.85 16.17
CA ARG A 266 7.38 8.25 17.50
C ARG A 266 8.05 7.10 18.24
N ALA A 267 7.52 5.89 18.10
CA ALA A 267 8.09 4.67 18.68
C ALA A 267 9.36 4.18 17.92
N GLY A 268 9.55 4.65 16.67
CA GLY A 268 10.62 4.20 15.78
C GLY A 268 10.40 2.80 15.20
N ARG A 269 9.19 2.24 15.33
CA ARG A 269 8.81 0.89 14.87
C ARG A 269 7.31 0.70 14.87
N ALA A 270 6.85 -0.38 14.24
CA ALA A 270 5.45 -0.77 14.27
C ALA A 270 5.03 -1.19 15.68
N VAL A 271 3.99 -0.54 16.20
CA VAL A 271 3.42 -0.78 17.53
C VAL A 271 1.90 -0.73 17.46
N LYS A 272 1.22 -1.47 18.34
CA LYS A 272 -0.24 -1.45 18.47
C LYS A 272 -0.77 -0.03 18.71
N TYR A 273 -1.90 0.32 18.06
CA TYR A 273 -2.49 1.65 18.20
C TYR A 273 -3.01 1.91 19.62
N ASP A 274 -3.81 0.99 20.14
CA ASP A 274 -4.27 1.04 21.53
C ASP A 274 -4.02 -0.31 22.21
N ARG A 275 -3.14 -0.30 23.21
CA ARG A 275 -2.80 -1.50 24.00
C ARG A 275 -3.96 -2.03 24.82
N ARG A 276 -4.99 -1.20 25.05
CA ARG A 276 -6.16 -1.54 25.86
C ARG A 276 -7.36 -1.95 25.03
N ASP A 277 -7.28 -1.89 23.71
CA ASP A 277 -8.39 -2.30 22.84
C ASP A 277 -8.58 -3.82 22.93
N PRO A 278 -9.71 -4.31 23.48
CA PRO A 278 -9.93 -5.74 23.66
C PRO A 278 -10.06 -6.48 22.32
N ARG A 279 -10.40 -5.80 21.22
CA ARG A 279 -10.48 -6.39 19.88
C ARG A 279 -9.13 -6.89 19.37
N HIS A 280 -8.06 -6.34 19.88
CA HIS A 280 -6.67 -6.61 19.49
C HIS A 280 -5.86 -7.22 20.63
N ALA A 281 -6.51 -7.86 21.60
CA ALA A 281 -5.82 -8.44 22.76
C ALA A 281 -4.75 -9.46 22.36
N ASP A 282 -4.98 -10.22 21.30
CA ASP A 282 -4.07 -11.25 20.79
C ASP A 282 -2.91 -10.69 19.94
N LEU A 283 -2.93 -9.40 19.59
CA LEU A 283 -1.83 -8.78 18.86
C LEU A 283 -0.72 -8.31 19.81
N PRO A 284 0.55 -8.36 19.39
CA PRO A 284 1.66 -7.86 20.20
C PRO A 284 1.62 -6.33 20.35
N ASP A 285 2.06 -5.83 21.48
CA ASP A 285 2.20 -4.38 21.69
C ASP A 285 3.32 -3.76 20.84
N ASP A 286 4.36 -4.53 20.59
CA ASP A 286 5.47 -4.26 19.70
C ASP A 286 5.58 -5.38 18.67
N TYR A 287 5.28 -5.09 17.42
CA TYR A 287 5.28 -6.10 16.35
C TYR A 287 6.68 -6.64 16.01
N LEU A 288 7.74 -6.04 16.54
CA LEU A 288 9.11 -6.53 16.37
C LEU A 288 9.61 -7.37 17.55
N GLU A 289 8.80 -7.58 18.61
CA GLU A 289 9.26 -8.31 19.81
C GLU A 289 9.71 -9.75 19.50
N ASN A 290 9.05 -10.41 18.53
CA ASN A 290 9.38 -11.78 18.11
C ASN A 290 9.98 -11.83 16.69
N ALA A 291 10.66 -10.76 16.27
CA ALA A 291 11.14 -10.64 14.88
C ALA A 291 12.15 -11.73 14.48
N ALA A 292 12.90 -12.28 15.43
CA ALA A 292 13.85 -13.38 15.18
C ALA A 292 13.14 -14.69 14.75
N ASP A 293 11.91 -14.91 15.19
CA ASP A 293 11.14 -16.12 14.95
C ASP A 293 10.44 -16.10 13.57
N VAL A 294 10.38 -14.95 12.92
CA VAL A 294 9.79 -14.81 11.59
C VAL A 294 10.73 -15.40 10.54
N THR A 295 10.31 -16.54 9.97
CA THR A 295 11.11 -17.28 8.99
C THR A 295 10.89 -16.84 7.55
N THR A 296 9.81 -16.11 7.26
CA THR A 296 9.48 -15.61 5.93
C THR A 296 10.59 -14.70 5.38
N PRO A 297 11.19 -15.02 4.22
CA PRO A 297 12.17 -14.14 3.58
C PRO A 297 11.49 -12.87 3.05
N ILE A 298 12.12 -11.72 3.26
CA ILE A 298 11.58 -10.41 2.87
C ILE A 298 12.55 -9.70 1.93
N LEU A 299 12.02 -9.21 0.80
CA LEU A 299 12.70 -8.21 -0.04
C LEU A 299 12.22 -6.82 0.39
N PHE A 300 13.12 -6.01 0.92
CA PHE A 300 12.90 -4.59 1.17
C PHE A 300 13.24 -3.80 -0.09
N LEU A 301 12.24 -3.17 -0.70
CA LEU A 301 12.38 -2.39 -1.92
C LEU A 301 12.09 -0.91 -1.62
N THR A 302 12.91 0.01 -2.07
CA THR A 302 12.67 1.46 -1.88
C THR A 302 13.37 2.30 -2.93
N GLY A 303 12.73 3.38 -3.37
CA GLY A 303 13.37 4.38 -4.20
C GLY A 303 14.30 5.29 -3.39
N ASP A 304 15.41 5.72 -3.98
CA ASP A 304 16.35 6.66 -3.35
C ASP A 304 15.76 8.09 -3.24
N ARG A 305 14.69 8.38 -4.00
CA ARG A 305 13.89 9.62 -3.92
C ARG A 305 12.58 9.44 -3.15
N ASN A 306 12.47 8.44 -2.30
CA ASN A 306 11.29 8.25 -1.46
C ASN A 306 11.20 9.36 -0.39
N HIS A 307 10.32 10.34 -0.63
CA HIS A 307 10.10 11.48 0.27
C HIS A 307 8.93 11.30 1.24
N VAL A 308 8.27 10.13 1.21
CA VAL A 308 7.20 9.76 2.17
C VAL A 308 7.80 9.03 3.37
N PHE A 309 8.48 7.90 3.11
CA PHE A 309 9.10 7.05 4.11
C PHE A 309 10.61 6.89 3.84
N THR A 310 11.31 7.96 3.82
CA THR A 310 12.75 8.14 3.52
C THR A 310 13.59 6.84 3.44
N ASP A 311 14.34 6.54 4.50
CA ASP A 311 15.23 5.39 4.65
C ASP A 311 14.61 4.22 5.45
N SER A 312 13.26 4.18 5.55
CA SER A 312 12.51 3.20 6.36
C SER A 312 12.93 1.76 6.07
N ASN A 313 12.91 1.36 4.80
CA ASN A 313 13.26 -0.01 4.42
C ASN A 313 14.74 -0.33 4.60
N ILE A 314 15.63 0.66 4.42
CA ILE A 314 17.07 0.48 4.66
C ILE A 314 17.33 0.19 6.15
N VAL A 315 16.69 0.97 7.03
CA VAL A 315 16.85 0.79 8.49
C VAL A 315 16.17 -0.50 8.95
N CYS A 316 14.97 -0.81 8.42
CA CYS A 316 14.26 -2.04 8.75
C CYS A 316 15.05 -3.29 8.33
N HIS A 317 15.57 -3.31 7.09
CA HIS A 317 16.44 -4.40 6.63
C HIS A 317 17.64 -4.59 7.53
N ARG A 318 18.39 -3.52 7.84
CA ARG A 318 19.56 -3.59 8.72
C ARG A 318 19.22 -4.17 10.09
N LEU A 319 18.07 -3.78 10.66
CA LEU A 319 17.61 -4.31 11.93
C LEU A 319 17.33 -5.82 11.84
N LEU A 320 16.55 -6.25 10.86
CA LEU A 320 16.15 -7.64 10.73
C LEU A 320 17.32 -8.55 10.31
N GLU A 321 18.23 -8.05 9.48
CA GLU A 321 19.47 -8.77 9.14
C GLU A 321 20.38 -8.96 10.37
N SER A 322 20.37 -8.05 11.34
CA SER A 322 21.12 -8.24 12.58
C SER A 322 20.54 -9.36 13.46
N LEU A 323 19.24 -9.66 13.31
CA LEU A 323 18.55 -10.73 14.06
C LEU A 323 18.58 -12.07 13.31
N ALA A 324 18.56 -12.04 12.00
CA ALA A 324 18.53 -13.23 11.14
C ALA A 324 19.38 -13.02 9.86
N PRO A 325 20.73 -13.11 9.98
CA PRO A 325 21.65 -12.83 8.88
C PRO A 325 21.41 -13.69 7.64
N GLY A 326 21.41 -13.06 6.45
CA GLY A 326 21.24 -13.73 5.15
C GLY A 326 19.82 -14.16 4.82
N ARG A 327 18.83 -13.80 5.66
CA ARG A 327 17.42 -14.16 5.42
C ARG A 327 16.72 -13.16 4.50
N HIS A 328 17.02 -11.88 4.65
CA HIS A 328 16.33 -10.79 3.99
C HIS A 328 17.21 -10.10 2.94
N GLU A 329 16.58 -9.43 1.98
CA GLU A 329 17.27 -8.75 0.90
C GLU A 329 16.86 -7.27 0.85
N LEU A 330 17.73 -6.40 0.34
CA LEU A 330 17.47 -4.97 0.15
C LEU A 330 17.78 -4.57 -1.28
N ALA A 331 16.84 -3.89 -1.93
CA ALA A 331 17.04 -3.24 -3.22
C ALA A 331 16.68 -1.75 -3.11
N VAL A 332 17.64 -0.90 -3.47
CA VAL A 332 17.45 0.55 -3.54
C VAL A 332 17.40 0.97 -5.02
N LEU A 333 16.29 1.57 -5.43
CA LEU A 333 15.97 1.90 -6.82
C LEU A 333 16.44 3.32 -7.15
N PRO A 334 17.47 3.49 -8.01
CA PRO A 334 17.97 4.81 -8.37
C PRO A 334 16.93 5.64 -9.13
N GLY A 335 16.69 6.86 -8.69
CA GLY A 335 15.77 7.80 -9.34
C GLY A 335 14.29 7.59 -9.06
N TYR A 336 13.91 6.56 -8.33
CA TYR A 336 12.51 6.26 -8.00
C TYR A 336 12.07 6.90 -6.68
N GLY A 337 10.82 7.35 -6.65
CA GLY A 337 10.15 7.89 -5.47
C GLY A 337 9.38 6.82 -4.68
N HIS A 338 8.21 7.24 -4.16
CA HIS A 338 7.39 6.34 -3.34
C HIS A 338 6.46 5.45 -4.17
N GLN A 339 5.76 6.02 -5.16
CA GLN A 339 4.71 5.35 -5.94
C GLN A 339 5.23 4.76 -7.25
N ASP A 340 6.15 5.42 -7.88
CA ASP A 340 6.63 5.12 -9.23
C ASP A 340 7.38 3.78 -9.34
N ALA A 341 7.80 3.18 -8.22
CA ALA A 341 8.32 1.81 -8.24
C ALA A 341 7.34 0.77 -8.86
N PHE A 342 6.04 0.99 -8.73
CA PHE A 342 5.02 0.12 -9.33
C PHE A 342 4.13 0.81 -10.37
N MET A 343 4.09 2.13 -10.37
CA MET A 343 3.26 2.92 -11.27
C MET A 343 4.06 3.71 -12.31
N GLY A 344 5.38 3.59 -12.31
CA GLY A 344 6.26 4.27 -13.24
C GLY A 344 6.22 3.65 -14.64
N ALA A 345 6.39 4.48 -15.67
CA ALA A 345 6.38 4.03 -17.06
C ALA A 345 7.48 3.00 -17.36
N ASP A 346 8.66 3.18 -16.74
CA ASP A 346 9.82 2.30 -16.94
C ASP A 346 9.95 1.21 -15.87
N ALA A 347 8.98 1.08 -14.95
CA ALA A 347 9.07 0.14 -13.84
C ALA A 347 9.24 -1.32 -14.28
N ALA A 348 8.66 -1.69 -15.43
CA ALA A 348 8.81 -3.03 -16.01
C ALA A 348 10.25 -3.36 -16.42
N ALA A 349 11.04 -2.36 -16.80
CA ALA A 349 12.45 -2.53 -17.15
C ALA A 349 13.39 -2.40 -15.95
N ASP A 350 13.13 -1.42 -15.08
CA ASP A 350 14.07 -1.00 -14.04
C ASP A 350 13.83 -1.72 -12.69
N VAL A 351 12.57 -2.05 -12.37
CA VAL A 351 12.14 -2.49 -11.03
C VAL A 351 11.66 -3.93 -11.00
N PHE A 352 10.73 -4.30 -11.89
CA PHE A 352 10.08 -5.61 -11.83
C PHE A 352 11.04 -6.79 -11.98
N PRO A 353 12.15 -6.72 -12.76
CA PRO A 353 13.12 -7.80 -12.81
C PRO A 353 13.75 -8.13 -11.46
N GLN A 354 14.02 -7.13 -10.61
CA GLN A 354 14.57 -7.34 -9.27
C GLN A 354 13.59 -8.09 -8.35
N VAL A 355 12.30 -7.73 -8.45
CA VAL A 355 11.23 -8.43 -7.73
C VAL A 355 11.10 -9.88 -8.25
N LEU A 356 11.07 -10.06 -9.57
CA LEU A 356 10.98 -11.37 -10.20
C LEU A 356 12.11 -12.31 -9.79
N ASP A 357 13.34 -11.81 -9.81
CA ASP A 357 14.53 -12.58 -9.42
C ASP A 357 14.44 -13.05 -7.97
N PHE A 358 13.96 -12.18 -7.08
CA PHE A 358 13.71 -12.56 -5.68
C PHE A 358 12.64 -13.66 -5.58
N LEU A 359 11.49 -13.49 -6.25
CA LEU A 359 10.41 -14.48 -6.23
C LEU A 359 10.91 -15.84 -6.75
N LYS A 360 11.62 -15.86 -7.89
CA LYS A 360 12.16 -17.11 -8.50
C LYS A 360 13.16 -17.82 -7.59
N ARG A 361 13.97 -17.09 -6.82
CA ARG A 361 14.88 -17.72 -5.83
C ARG A 361 14.15 -18.33 -4.64
N LYS A 362 12.91 -17.92 -4.38
CA LYS A 362 12.06 -18.41 -3.28
C LYS A 362 10.95 -19.35 -3.78
N ALA A 363 10.77 -19.47 -5.10
CA ALA A 363 10.00 -20.53 -5.73
C ALA A 363 10.77 -21.85 -5.61
N GLY A 364 10.09 -22.96 -5.38
CA GLY A 364 10.70 -24.27 -5.19
C GLY A 364 11.18 -24.90 -6.50
#